data_a08876b7e4d1fd799bb136a62e83dfcf
#
_entry.id   a08876b7e4d1fd799bb136a62e83dfcf
#
_cell.length_a   1.000
_cell.length_b   1.000
_cell.length_c   1.000
_cell.angle_alpha   90.00
_cell.angle_beta   90.00
_cell.angle_gamma   90.00
#
_symmetry.space_group_name_H-M   'P 1'
#
loop_
_entity.id
_entity.type
_entity.pdbx_description
1 polymer ?
#
loop_
_entity_poly.entity_id
_entity_poly.type
_entity_poly.pdbx_seq_one_letter_code
_entity_poly.pdbx_strand_id
1 'polypeptide(L)'
;MHAERCECQPVRRGGGRGGATAREALRAWLVMAALVLSGGILSACHLRPILSDVSVLPASISPNADGVEDATRISYTLSRNALVSVFFDRPTGERFYFRQGQARSAGDYQVLWGGVIHQPYWLDMGSNLGRERVDSWVLPDGVYRWVIEATDEQQDTQQVAGQIVLAAGDTTVPELQSFGVTLPAFSPNQDGLDDRTGVSYSLNRDVDSVQVYLYDPSAPGVRYPLEEQERATKPGKAGYHYYDYDGGVDNGADPPPDGQYVVSAEAQDSAGHHVAVSSTLTILEGGQPRANVVQGTIHWQSAMRSQQQGTELYIALGARLVFTTYVENYGTVPIRTSGPPPGTCYRSDENSNTLAVETGEESWHEQAGVWRFGVNFDVSQTDFPYRWAIGTSEELRCEMLSGHKQCFLDPGRRGTVMGCIELAGPFPRPDVYAWGGLIHEWVGIKAQNNYVDRVMLHIGGP
;
A
#
# COMPACT_ATOMS: atom_id res chain seq x y z
N MET A 1 9.31 -52.05 25.98
CA MET A 1 8.63 -53.32 26.25
C MET A 1 8.79 -54.23 25.03
N HIS A 2 9.40 -55.31 25.33
CA HIS A 2 9.63 -56.53 24.55
C HIS A 2 10.50 -56.48 23.29
N ALA A 3 11.72 -56.83 23.60
CA ALA A 3 12.69 -57.48 22.73
C ALA A 3 12.32 -59.01 22.60
N GLU A 4 12.47 -59.58 21.43
CA GLU A 4 12.68 -61.01 21.31
C GLU A 4 13.90 -61.29 20.43
N ARG A 5 14.85 -61.95 21.06
CA ARG A 5 16.00 -62.61 20.46
C ARG A 5 15.55 -63.97 19.97
N CYS A 6 16.10 -64.43 18.87
CA CYS A 6 16.18 -65.85 18.58
C CYS A 6 17.61 -66.24 18.30
N GLU A 7 18.00 -67.22 19.04
CA GLU A 7 19.34 -67.83 19.24
C GLU A 7 19.68 -68.82 18.14
N CYS A 8 20.94 -68.87 17.79
CA CYS A 8 21.58 -69.93 17.01
C CYS A 8 21.80 -71.20 17.84
N GLN A 9 21.60 -72.32 17.26
CA GLN A 9 22.33 -73.56 17.69
C GLN A 9 22.82 -74.40 16.52
N PRO A 10 23.92 -75.15 16.66
CA PRO A 10 24.68 -75.79 15.59
C PRO A 10 24.41 -77.29 15.43
N VAL A 11 24.53 -77.80 14.22
CA VAL A 11 24.47 -79.26 13.96
C VAL A 11 25.69 -79.74 13.16
N ARG A 12 26.27 -80.72 13.71
CA ARG A 12 27.39 -81.59 13.48
C ARG A 12 27.77 -81.99 12.07
N ARG A 13 29.09 -82.20 11.99
CA ARG A 13 29.89 -82.89 10.93
C ARG A 13 29.40 -84.27 10.59
N GLY A 14 29.44 -84.61 9.31
CA GLY A 14 29.43 -85.92 8.76
C GLY A 14 30.27 -85.96 7.48
N GLY A 15 31.34 -86.63 7.50
CA GLY A 15 32.27 -86.74 6.36
C GLY A 15 31.83 -87.79 5.34
N GLY A 16 32.14 -87.51 4.07
CA GLY A 16 31.98 -88.43 2.96
C GLY A 16 32.92 -88.05 1.82
N ARG A 17 34.02 -88.86 1.67
CA ARG A 17 34.87 -88.76 0.49
C ARG A 17 34.16 -89.29 -0.74
N GLY A 18 34.12 -88.53 -1.82
CA GLY A 18 33.68 -88.99 -3.09
C GLY A 18 34.39 -88.18 -4.22
N GLY A 19 35.24 -88.82 -4.94
CA GLY A 19 36.07 -88.20 -5.97
C GLY A 19 35.25 -87.73 -7.15
N ALA A 20 35.40 -86.49 -7.44
CA ALA A 20 34.82 -85.89 -8.63
C ALA A 20 35.70 -86.08 -9.83
N THR A 21 35.16 -86.64 -10.90
CA THR A 21 35.86 -86.85 -12.18
C THR A 21 36.11 -85.52 -12.90
N ALA A 22 37.17 -85.46 -13.68
CA ALA A 22 37.58 -84.22 -14.40
C ALA A 22 36.50 -83.57 -15.28
N ARG A 23 35.42 -84.27 -15.58
CA ARG A 23 34.27 -83.73 -16.32
C ARG A 23 33.33 -82.84 -15.47
N GLU A 24 33.24 -83.10 -14.18
CA GLU A 24 32.44 -82.26 -13.28
C GLU A 24 33.16 -80.96 -12.88
N ALA A 25 34.48 -81.03 -12.78
CA ALA A 25 35.30 -79.82 -12.59
C ALA A 25 35.23 -78.85 -13.78
N LEU A 26 35.18 -79.37 -15.02
CA LEU A 26 35.05 -78.57 -16.21
C LEU A 26 33.63 -77.91 -16.34
N ARG A 27 32.58 -78.65 -15.92
CA ARG A 27 31.21 -78.11 -15.87
C ARG A 27 31.05 -77.02 -14.76
N ALA A 28 31.65 -77.22 -13.60
CA ALA A 28 31.63 -76.22 -12.54
C ALA A 28 32.38 -74.95 -12.95
N TRP A 29 33.49 -75.08 -13.67
CA TRP A 29 34.24 -73.93 -14.22
C TRP A 29 33.46 -73.17 -15.30
N LEU A 30 32.78 -73.86 -16.21
CA LEU A 30 31.95 -73.22 -17.23
C LEU A 30 30.69 -72.53 -16.65
N VAL A 31 30.06 -73.09 -15.60
CA VAL A 31 28.96 -72.43 -14.89
C VAL A 31 29.44 -71.22 -14.07
N MET A 32 30.58 -71.31 -13.43
CA MET A 32 31.18 -70.14 -12.76
C MET A 32 31.61 -69.05 -13.69
N ALA A 33 32.20 -69.37 -14.85
CA ALA A 33 32.56 -68.41 -15.88
C ALA A 33 31.31 -67.76 -16.50
N ALA A 34 30.20 -68.50 -16.70
CA ALA A 34 28.94 -67.98 -17.18
C ALA A 34 28.24 -67.05 -16.15
N LEU A 35 28.35 -67.35 -14.84
CA LEU A 35 27.82 -66.51 -13.75
C LEU A 35 28.66 -65.22 -13.57
N VAL A 36 29.98 -65.26 -13.79
CA VAL A 36 30.82 -64.06 -13.75
C VAL A 36 30.58 -63.19 -14.98
N LEU A 37 30.36 -63.76 -16.17
CA LEU A 37 30.00 -62.99 -17.36
C LEU A 37 28.56 -62.41 -17.29
N SER A 38 27.59 -63.12 -16.67
CA SER A 38 26.26 -62.59 -16.49
C SER A 38 26.17 -61.53 -15.33
N GLY A 39 27.01 -61.58 -14.34
CA GLY A 39 27.16 -60.56 -13.28
C GLY A 39 27.77 -59.26 -13.79
N GLY A 40 28.64 -59.32 -14.84
CA GLY A 40 29.25 -58.17 -15.43
C GLY A 40 28.36 -57.35 -16.38
N ILE A 41 27.27 -57.97 -16.88
CA ILE A 41 26.35 -57.29 -17.83
C ILE A 41 25.21 -56.57 -17.06
N LEU A 42 24.96 -56.87 -15.79
CA LEU A 42 23.97 -56.20 -14.99
C LEU A 42 24.45 -54.88 -14.33
N SER A 43 25.77 -54.59 -14.41
CA SER A 43 26.30 -53.31 -13.91
C SER A 43 26.43 -52.23 -15.01
N ALA A 44 26.01 -52.49 -16.24
CA ALA A 44 26.01 -51.51 -17.33
C ALA A 44 24.66 -50.82 -17.57
N CYS A 45 23.72 -50.97 -16.61
CA CYS A 45 22.57 -50.08 -16.53
C CYS A 45 22.93 -48.78 -15.88
N HIS A 46 24.04 -48.21 -16.30
CA HIS A 46 24.51 -46.94 -15.73
C HIS A 46 24.34 -45.80 -16.70
N LEU A 47 23.34 -45.10 -16.28
CA LEU A 47 23.50 -43.66 -16.02
C LEU A 47 23.46 -42.86 -17.31
N ARG A 48 22.21 -42.64 -17.74
CA ARG A 48 22.03 -41.41 -18.50
C ARG A 48 22.57 -40.28 -17.63
N PRO A 49 23.43 -39.43 -18.16
CA PRO A 49 23.93 -38.28 -17.42
C PRO A 49 22.75 -37.48 -16.87
N ILE A 50 22.90 -36.88 -15.67
CA ILE A 50 21.84 -36.04 -15.07
C ILE A 50 21.52 -34.89 -16.03
N LEU A 51 22.56 -34.29 -16.61
CA LEU A 51 22.52 -33.18 -17.56
C LEU A 51 22.94 -33.65 -18.95
N SER A 52 22.13 -33.35 -19.97
CA SER A 52 22.44 -33.50 -21.38
C SER A 52 21.93 -32.29 -22.17
N ASP A 53 22.33 -32.20 -23.44
CA ASP A 53 21.88 -31.19 -24.40
C ASP A 53 22.02 -29.75 -23.87
N VAL A 54 23.11 -29.51 -23.15
CA VAL A 54 23.39 -28.19 -22.55
C VAL A 54 23.91 -27.23 -23.60
N SER A 55 23.25 -26.08 -23.72
CA SER A 55 23.71 -25.01 -24.61
C SER A 55 23.43 -23.62 -24.02
N VAL A 56 24.32 -22.68 -24.29
CA VAL A 56 24.18 -21.25 -23.99
C VAL A 56 24.51 -20.49 -25.25
N LEU A 57 23.51 -20.02 -25.98
CA LEU A 57 23.65 -19.41 -27.29
C LEU A 57 22.72 -18.23 -27.49
N PRO A 58 23.20 -17.09 -28.03
CA PRO A 58 24.58 -16.81 -28.44
C PRO A 58 25.57 -16.77 -27.28
N ALA A 59 26.85 -16.99 -27.56
CA ALA A 59 27.91 -16.94 -26.54
C ALA A 59 28.45 -15.52 -26.29
N SER A 60 27.87 -14.52 -26.91
CA SER A 60 28.11 -13.10 -26.66
C SER A 60 26.77 -12.37 -26.64
N ILE A 61 26.58 -11.49 -25.67
CA ILE A 61 25.39 -10.63 -25.53
C ILE A 61 25.76 -9.20 -25.15
N SER A 62 24.86 -8.26 -25.48
CA SER A 62 24.95 -6.84 -25.15
C SER A 62 23.70 -6.42 -24.37
N PRO A 63 23.61 -6.71 -23.07
CA PRO A 63 22.40 -6.48 -22.29
C PRO A 63 22.20 -4.98 -21.98
N ASN A 64 21.69 -4.23 -22.95
CA ASN A 64 21.45 -2.79 -22.90
C ASN A 64 20.02 -2.40 -23.29
N ALA A 65 19.16 -3.41 -23.56
CA ALA A 65 17.76 -3.26 -23.92
C ALA A 65 17.50 -2.48 -25.23
N ASP A 66 18.45 -2.52 -26.20
CA ASP A 66 18.25 -1.92 -27.51
C ASP A 66 17.55 -2.84 -28.54
N GLY A 67 17.26 -4.08 -28.12
CA GLY A 67 16.62 -5.11 -28.93
C GLY A 67 17.57 -5.94 -29.78
N VAL A 68 18.89 -5.74 -29.65
CA VAL A 68 19.90 -6.44 -30.44
C VAL A 68 20.85 -7.22 -29.54
N GLU A 69 20.82 -8.54 -29.62
CA GLU A 69 21.68 -9.43 -28.83
C GLU A 69 21.62 -9.21 -27.30
N ASP A 70 20.51 -8.73 -26.78
CA ASP A 70 20.33 -8.44 -25.35
C ASP A 70 20.34 -9.69 -24.46
N ALA A 71 20.04 -10.86 -25.01
CA ALA A 71 19.88 -12.07 -24.22
C ALA A 71 20.44 -13.32 -24.90
N THR A 72 20.91 -14.27 -24.10
CA THR A 72 21.25 -15.61 -24.50
C THR A 72 20.17 -16.61 -24.06
N ARG A 73 20.02 -17.71 -24.80
CA ARG A 73 19.18 -18.82 -24.43
C ARG A 73 20.03 -19.90 -23.74
N ILE A 74 19.65 -20.20 -22.52
CA ILE A 74 20.20 -21.29 -21.71
C ILE A 74 19.26 -22.47 -21.86
N SER A 75 19.75 -23.60 -22.39
CA SER A 75 18.97 -24.84 -22.57
C SER A 75 19.69 -26.03 -21.95
N TYR A 76 18.95 -26.95 -21.36
CA TYR A 76 19.47 -28.21 -20.82
C TYR A 76 18.36 -29.24 -20.65
N THR A 77 18.70 -30.51 -20.67
CA THR A 77 17.83 -31.64 -20.41
C THR A 77 18.22 -32.36 -19.13
N LEU A 78 17.25 -32.64 -18.27
CA LEU A 78 17.42 -33.45 -17.07
C LEU A 78 16.85 -34.85 -17.29
N SER A 79 17.66 -35.89 -17.06
CA SER A 79 17.23 -37.29 -17.17
C SER A 79 16.42 -37.75 -15.95
N ARG A 80 16.52 -37.07 -14.83
CA ARG A 80 15.82 -37.32 -13.55
C ARG A 80 15.69 -36.03 -12.73
N ASN A 81 14.89 -36.08 -11.67
CA ASN A 81 14.70 -34.93 -10.76
C ASN A 81 16.04 -34.52 -10.16
N ALA A 82 16.30 -33.20 -10.10
CA ALA A 82 17.53 -32.68 -9.54
C ALA A 82 17.34 -31.24 -9.00
N LEU A 83 18.23 -30.84 -8.11
CA LEU A 83 18.45 -29.44 -7.75
C LEU A 83 19.40 -28.83 -8.78
N VAL A 84 18.96 -27.76 -9.44
CA VAL A 84 19.71 -27.12 -10.51
C VAL A 84 20.19 -25.74 -10.06
N SER A 85 21.49 -25.49 -10.24
CA SER A 85 22.12 -24.16 -10.10
C SER A 85 22.69 -23.72 -11.43
N VAL A 86 22.47 -22.44 -11.78
CA VAL A 86 23.07 -21.78 -12.93
C VAL A 86 23.82 -20.56 -12.41
N PHE A 87 25.11 -20.51 -12.66
CA PHE A 87 25.94 -19.41 -12.17
C PHE A 87 27.04 -19.03 -13.16
N PHE A 88 27.57 -17.82 -12.97
CA PHE A 88 28.59 -17.20 -13.78
C PHE A 88 29.80 -16.85 -12.92
N ASP A 89 30.95 -17.42 -13.22
CA ASP A 89 32.21 -17.17 -12.51
C ASP A 89 33.06 -16.17 -13.28
N ARG A 90 33.59 -15.15 -12.62
CA ARG A 90 34.62 -14.28 -13.15
C ARG A 90 36.01 -14.94 -13.04
N PRO A 91 36.96 -14.55 -13.89
CA PRO A 91 38.35 -14.98 -13.70
C PRO A 91 38.97 -14.57 -12.37
N THR A 92 38.44 -13.54 -11.73
CA THR A 92 38.82 -13.06 -10.38
C THR A 92 38.34 -13.95 -9.24
N GLY A 93 37.47 -14.94 -9.52
CA GLY A 93 36.92 -15.87 -8.55
C GLY A 93 35.54 -15.48 -7.99
N GLU A 94 35.00 -14.36 -8.40
CA GLU A 94 33.63 -13.95 -8.02
C GLU A 94 32.60 -14.83 -8.72
N ARG A 95 31.58 -15.26 -7.97
CA ARG A 95 30.46 -16.08 -8.45
C ARG A 95 29.15 -15.37 -8.34
N PHE A 96 28.35 -15.40 -9.42
CA PHE A 96 27.05 -14.77 -9.54
C PHE A 96 25.99 -15.80 -9.91
N TYR A 97 25.00 -16.00 -9.03
CA TYR A 97 23.93 -16.96 -9.27
C TYR A 97 22.77 -16.32 -10.04
N PHE A 98 22.47 -16.90 -11.21
CA PHE A 98 21.19 -16.66 -11.86
C PHE A 98 20.08 -17.51 -11.24
N ARG A 99 20.41 -18.78 -10.91
CA ARG A 99 19.55 -19.70 -10.19
C ARG A 99 20.39 -20.51 -9.21
N GLN A 100 19.88 -20.74 -8.01
CA GLN A 100 20.59 -21.50 -6.98
C GLN A 100 19.69 -22.59 -6.40
N GLY A 101 20.09 -23.87 -6.55
CA GLY A 101 19.43 -25.00 -5.90
C GLY A 101 17.93 -25.14 -6.22
N GLN A 102 17.49 -24.77 -7.43
CA GLN A 102 16.09 -24.88 -7.80
C GLN A 102 15.71 -26.33 -8.10
N ALA A 103 14.69 -26.85 -7.41
CA ALA A 103 14.14 -28.17 -7.70
C ALA A 103 13.50 -28.19 -9.09
N ARG A 104 13.92 -29.18 -9.91
CA ARG A 104 13.43 -29.41 -11.28
C ARG A 104 13.15 -30.91 -11.47
N SER A 105 12.04 -31.20 -12.13
CA SER A 105 11.72 -32.58 -12.56
C SER A 105 12.52 -32.96 -13.81
N ALA A 106 12.56 -34.26 -14.13
CA ALA A 106 13.08 -34.71 -15.41
C ALA A 106 12.36 -34.01 -16.59
N GLY A 107 13.11 -33.60 -17.63
CA GLY A 107 12.56 -32.90 -18.78
C GLY A 107 13.50 -31.88 -19.40
N ASP A 108 13.00 -31.20 -20.43
CA ASP A 108 13.73 -30.18 -21.18
C ASP A 108 13.44 -28.79 -20.64
N TYR A 109 14.47 -27.98 -20.47
CA TYR A 109 14.40 -26.63 -19.92
C TYR A 109 15.04 -25.62 -20.86
N GLN A 110 14.36 -24.50 -21.00
CA GLN A 110 14.88 -23.32 -21.73
C GLN A 110 14.53 -22.05 -20.95
N VAL A 111 15.47 -21.12 -20.90
CA VAL A 111 15.26 -19.80 -20.31
C VAL A 111 16.10 -18.76 -21.07
N LEU A 112 15.56 -17.56 -21.25
CA LEU A 112 16.33 -16.42 -21.73
C LEU A 112 17.01 -15.75 -20.51
N TRP A 113 18.25 -15.34 -20.70
CA TRP A 113 19.02 -14.60 -19.71
C TRP A 113 19.67 -13.38 -20.35
N GLY A 114 19.34 -12.19 -19.87
CA GLY A 114 19.81 -10.89 -20.34
C GLY A 114 20.88 -10.28 -19.43
N GLY A 115 21.81 -11.07 -18.90
CA GLY A 115 22.88 -10.52 -18.05
C GLY A 115 22.47 -10.17 -16.61
N VAL A 116 21.19 -10.26 -16.26
CA VAL A 116 20.65 -9.85 -14.97
C VAL A 116 20.81 -10.94 -13.92
N ILE A 117 21.20 -10.54 -12.71
CA ILE A 117 21.21 -11.40 -11.52
C ILE A 117 20.39 -10.78 -10.39
N HIS A 118 19.84 -11.65 -9.53
CA HIS A 118 19.05 -11.27 -8.34
C HIS A 118 19.89 -11.49 -7.08
N GLN A 119 20.89 -10.65 -6.91
CA GLN A 119 21.81 -10.70 -5.79
C GLN A 119 21.84 -9.33 -5.11
N PRO A 120 20.95 -9.10 -4.10
CA PRO A 120 20.74 -7.77 -3.53
C PRO A 120 21.97 -7.18 -2.88
N TYR A 121 22.14 -5.86 -3.04
CA TYR A 121 23.12 -5.08 -2.29
C TYR A 121 22.59 -3.70 -1.97
N TRP A 122 23.26 -2.98 -1.07
CA TRP A 122 22.93 -1.60 -0.72
C TRP A 122 23.88 -0.64 -1.43
N LEU A 123 23.29 0.29 -2.19
CA LEU A 123 23.98 1.41 -2.81
C LEU A 123 23.91 2.60 -1.86
N ASP A 124 25.07 3.14 -1.49
CA ASP A 124 25.17 4.40 -0.74
C ASP A 124 25.23 5.55 -1.74
N MET A 125 24.17 6.35 -1.81
CA MET A 125 24.07 7.48 -2.74
C MET A 125 24.73 8.76 -2.20
N GLY A 126 25.36 8.69 -1.01
CA GLY A 126 25.99 9.81 -0.33
C GLY A 126 25.20 10.36 0.84
N SER A 127 25.84 11.21 1.66
CA SER A 127 25.35 11.62 2.98
C SER A 127 23.98 12.33 2.99
N ASN A 128 23.54 12.87 1.86
CA ASN A 128 22.29 13.63 1.75
C ASN A 128 21.23 12.97 0.88
N LEU A 129 21.55 11.86 0.20
CA LEU A 129 20.66 11.21 -0.77
C LEU A 129 20.09 9.88 -0.27
N GLY A 130 20.66 9.36 0.83
CA GLY A 130 20.20 8.12 1.46
C GLY A 130 20.87 6.86 0.92
N ARG A 131 20.25 5.71 1.21
CA ARG A 131 20.70 4.39 0.76
C ARG A 131 19.57 3.72 -0.01
N GLU A 132 19.92 3.07 -1.09
CA GLU A 132 19.02 2.36 -1.97
C GLU A 132 19.34 0.88 -1.97
N ARG A 133 18.32 0.03 -1.99
CA ARG A 133 18.47 -1.40 -2.17
C ARG A 133 18.36 -1.74 -3.65
N VAL A 134 19.42 -2.31 -4.20
CA VAL A 134 19.44 -2.85 -5.54
C VAL A 134 19.10 -4.33 -5.45
N ASP A 135 17.95 -4.74 -5.97
CA ASP A 135 17.47 -6.13 -5.90
C ASP A 135 17.92 -6.98 -7.08
N SER A 136 17.98 -6.36 -8.28
CA SER A 136 18.53 -6.98 -9.48
C SER A 136 19.34 -5.99 -10.29
N TRP A 137 20.34 -6.49 -10.97
CA TRP A 137 21.27 -5.68 -11.73
C TRP A 137 21.97 -6.48 -12.84
N VAL A 138 22.42 -5.78 -13.88
CA VAL A 138 23.15 -6.36 -15.01
C VAL A 138 24.61 -6.58 -14.63
N LEU A 139 25.13 -7.77 -14.92
CA LEU A 139 26.55 -8.07 -14.72
C LEU A 139 27.43 -7.13 -15.55
N PRO A 140 28.54 -6.62 -15.00
CA PRO A 140 29.50 -5.81 -15.75
C PRO A 140 30.08 -6.53 -16.98
N ASP A 141 30.47 -5.76 -17.96
CA ASP A 141 31.14 -6.29 -19.16
C ASP A 141 32.34 -7.18 -18.79
N GLY A 142 32.51 -8.25 -19.54
CA GLY A 142 33.59 -9.18 -19.30
C GLY A 142 33.35 -10.57 -19.86
N VAL A 143 34.35 -11.44 -19.67
CA VAL A 143 34.24 -12.86 -19.96
C VAL A 143 33.88 -13.63 -18.73
N TYR A 144 32.83 -14.41 -18.80
CA TYR A 144 32.35 -15.24 -17.71
C TYR A 144 32.38 -16.71 -18.06
N ARG A 145 32.76 -17.55 -17.09
CA ARG A 145 32.53 -18.99 -17.16
C ARG A 145 31.15 -19.29 -16.67
N TRP A 146 30.21 -19.66 -17.54
CA TRP A 146 28.93 -20.17 -17.09
C TRP A 146 29.05 -21.63 -16.67
N VAL A 147 28.28 -22.00 -15.63
CA VAL A 147 28.19 -23.37 -15.13
C VAL A 147 26.72 -23.69 -14.88
N ILE A 148 26.30 -24.86 -15.40
CA ILE A 148 25.03 -25.48 -15.02
C ILE A 148 25.38 -26.72 -14.21
N GLU A 149 24.92 -26.72 -12.97
CA GLU A 149 25.14 -27.80 -12.01
C GLU A 149 23.79 -28.44 -11.68
N ALA A 150 23.73 -29.77 -11.68
CA ALA A 150 22.56 -30.52 -11.27
C ALA A 150 22.96 -31.58 -10.26
N THR A 151 22.29 -31.63 -9.11
CA THR A 151 22.48 -32.61 -8.02
C THR A 151 21.16 -33.39 -7.83
N ASP A 152 21.21 -34.69 -7.98
CA ASP A 152 20.02 -35.54 -7.79
C ASP A 152 19.78 -35.91 -6.32
N GLU A 153 18.71 -36.68 -6.07
CA GLU A 153 18.32 -37.15 -4.73
C GLU A 153 19.38 -38.06 -4.06
N GLN A 154 20.24 -38.70 -4.85
CA GLN A 154 21.33 -39.54 -4.40
C GLN A 154 22.59 -38.72 -4.08
N GLN A 155 22.54 -37.40 -4.22
CA GLN A 155 23.68 -36.47 -4.09
C GLN A 155 24.76 -36.64 -5.18
N ASP A 156 24.41 -37.30 -6.29
CA ASP A 156 25.27 -37.30 -7.45
C ASP A 156 25.19 -35.91 -8.12
N THR A 157 26.35 -35.31 -8.40
CA THR A 157 26.45 -33.97 -8.98
C THR A 157 27.12 -34.02 -10.33
N GLN A 158 26.51 -33.38 -11.32
CA GLN A 158 27.06 -33.18 -12.63
C GLN A 158 27.11 -31.70 -12.97
N GLN A 159 28.21 -31.27 -13.57
CA GLN A 159 28.40 -29.89 -14.04
C GLN A 159 28.75 -29.91 -15.52
N VAL A 160 28.18 -28.93 -16.24
CA VAL A 160 28.58 -28.56 -17.60
C VAL A 160 28.91 -27.07 -17.62
N ALA A 161 29.98 -26.70 -18.30
CA ALA A 161 30.44 -25.32 -18.28
C ALA A 161 30.93 -24.88 -19.68
N GLY A 162 30.90 -23.58 -19.89
CA GLY A 162 31.44 -22.95 -21.10
C GLY A 162 31.74 -21.47 -20.83
N GLN A 163 31.86 -20.69 -21.88
CA GLN A 163 32.15 -19.26 -21.77
C GLN A 163 31.04 -18.44 -22.40
N ILE A 164 30.81 -17.25 -21.86
CA ILE A 164 29.95 -16.20 -22.44
C ILE A 164 30.65 -14.85 -22.26
N VAL A 165 30.46 -13.97 -23.24
CA VAL A 165 30.98 -12.61 -23.22
C VAL A 165 29.81 -11.65 -23.04
N LEU A 166 29.93 -10.75 -22.10
CA LEU A 166 29.05 -9.59 -21.95
C LEU A 166 29.83 -8.35 -22.42
N ALA A 167 29.24 -7.57 -23.30
CA ALA A 167 29.85 -6.36 -23.84
C ALA A 167 28.79 -5.29 -24.10
N ALA A 168 29.11 -4.04 -23.85
CA ALA A 168 28.20 -2.90 -23.99
C ALA A 168 26.88 -3.03 -23.22
N GLY A 169 26.94 -3.70 -22.07
CA GLY A 169 25.78 -3.80 -21.15
C GLY A 169 25.45 -2.47 -20.47
N ASP A 170 24.17 -2.17 -20.29
CA ASP A 170 23.78 -1.08 -19.40
C ASP A 170 23.92 -1.53 -17.94
N THR A 171 25.01 -1.15 -17.31
CA THR A 171 25.32 -1.49 -15.91
C THR A 171 24.98 -0.37 -14.94
N THR A 172 24.41 0.73 -15.44
CA THR A 172 24.07 1.89 -14.63
C THR A 172 22.69 1.70 -14.01
N VAL A 173 22.63 1.42 -12.72
CA VAL A 173 21.36 1.30 -11.99
C VAL A 173 20.63 2.65 -11.92
N PRO A 174 19.29 2.67 -12.04
CA PRO A 174 18.52 3.86 -11.71
C PRO A 174 18.64 4.17 -10.22
N GLU A 175 18.51 5.45 -9.84
CA GLU A 175 18.59 5.90 -8.46
C GLU A 175 17.32 6.67 -8.09
N LEU A 176 16.68 6.27 -6.99
CA LEU A 176 15.56 6.94 -6.33
C LEU A 176 16.10 7.85 -5.20
N GLN A 177 16.66 8.98 -5.61
CA GLN A 177 17.37 9.90 -4.72
C GLN A 177 16.41 10.72 -3.85
N SER A 178 16.85 11.12 -2.64
CA SER A 178 16.10 12.00 -1.73
C SER A 178 14.68 11.51 -1.42
N PHE A 179 14.51 10.18 -1.34
CA PHE A 179 13.22 9.62 -0.95
C PHE A 179 12.84 10.06 0.46
N GLY A 180 11.64 10.61 0.61
CA GLY A 180 11.21 11.14 1.88
C GLY A 180 9.71 11.27 2.04
N VAL A 181 9.30 11.44 3.30
CA VAL A 181 7.93 11.65 3.76
C VAL A 181 7.90 12.99 4.49
N THR A 182 6.95 13.87 4.14
CA THR A 182 6.86 15.21 4.74
C THR A 182 6.37 15.18 6.19
N LEU A 183 5.33 14.37 6.45
CA LEU A 183 4.82 14.11 7.79
C LEU A 183 4.95 12.61 8.07
N PRO A 184 5.88 12.19 8.96
CA PRO A 184 6.06 10.79 9.29
C PRO A 184 4.91 10.19 10.11
N ALA A 185 4.02 11.03 10.64
CA ALA A 185 2.75 10.65 11.24
C ALA A 185 1.66 11.62 10.76
N PHE A 186 0.52 11.10 10.31
CA PHE A 186 -0.60 11.91 9.83
C PHE A 186 -1.93 11.24 10.17
N SER A 187 -3.02 12.02 10.12
CA SER A 187 -4.37 11.60 10.51
C SER A 187 -5.36 11.84 9.35
N PRO A 188 -5.51 10.90 8.41
CA PRO A 188 -6.39 11.07 7.26
C PRO A 188 -7.86 10.95 7.67
N ASN A 189 -8.46 12.05 8.15
CA ASN A 189 -9.83 12.09 8.65
C ASN A 189 -10.61 13.36 8.26
N GLN A 190 -10.02 14.19 7.38
CA GLN A 190 -10.61 15.44 6.87
C GLN A 190 -11.00 16.44 7.98
N ASP A 191 -10.28 16.48 9.09
CA ASP A 191 -10.53 17.48 10.14
C ASP A 191 -9.72 18.78 9.95
N GLY A 192 -8.88 18.83 8.90
CA GLY A 192 -8.03 19.96 8.55
C GLY A 192 -6.73 20.02 9.34
N LEU A 193 -6.37 18.98 10.09
CA LEU A 193 -5.16 18.88 10.88
C LEU A 193 -4.38 17.63 10.48
N ASP A 194 -3.22 17.83 9.85
CA ASP A 194 -2.34 16.72 9.42
C ASP A 194 -3.04 15.61 8.60
N ASP A 195 -4.09 15.98 7.85
CA ASP A 195 -4.89 15.05 7.04
C ASP A 195 -4.11 14.38 5.91
N ARG A 196 -2.98 14.95 5.51
CA ARG A 196 -2.23 14.59 4.31
C ARG A 196 -0.74 14.51 4.58
N THR A 197 -0.07 13.61 3.89
CA THR A 197 1.39 13.55 3.88
C THR A 197 1.91 13.52 2.44
N GLY A 198 3.06 14.15 2.22
CA GLY A 198 3.74 14.09 0.94
C GLY A 198 4.78 12.98 0.92
N VAL A 199 4.82 12.21 -0.16
CA VAL A 199 5.91 11.27 -0.46
C VAL A 199 6.62 11.76 -1.72
N SER A 200 7.94 11.84 -1.69
CA SER A 200 8.70 12.37 -2.83
C SER A 200 10.00 11.60 -3.08
N TYR A 201 10.45 11.64 -4.32
CA TYR A 201 11.77 11.18 -4.76
C TYR A 201 12.24 11.96 -5.99
N SER A 202 13.52 11.85 -6.30
CA SER A 202 14.09 12.28 -7.57
C SER A 202 14.69 11.08 -8.30
N LEU A 203 14.25 10.86 -9.55
CA LEU A 203 14.74 9.79 -10.40
C LEU A 203 15.84 10.33 -11.31
N ASN A 204 17.03 9.72 -11.31
CA ASN A 204 18.20 10.21 -12.08
C ASN A 204 18.15 9.89 -13.57
N ARG A 205 17.35 8.89 -13.99
CA ARG A 205 17.18 8.46 -15.39
C ARG A 205 15.78 7.91 -15.62
N ASP A 206 15.35 7.85 -16.89
CA ASP A 206 14.08 7.21 -17.26
C ASP A 206 14.09 5.72 -16.93
N VAL A 207 12.97 5.21 -16.45
CA VAL A 207 12.70 3.80 -16.16
C VAL A 207 11.35 3.36 -16.73
N ASP A 208 11.13 2.05 -16.84
CA ASP A 208 9.87 1.52 -17.38
C ASP A 208 8.70 1.69 -16.41
N SER A 209 8.98 1.51 -15.11
CA SER A 209 7.96 1.63 -14.07
C SER A 209 8.53 2.12 -12.76
N VAL A 210 7.71 2.89 -12.05
CA VAL A 210 7.88 3.18 -10.63
C VAL A 210 6.58 2.83 -9.92
N GLN A 211 6.68 2.15 -8.79
CA GLN A 211 5.55 1.85 -7.91
C GLN A 211 5.83 2.43 -6.53
N VAL A 212 4.90 3.24 -6.04
CA VAL A 212 4.95 3.77 -4.68
C VAL A 212 3.76 3.20 -3.91
N TYR A 213 4.00 2.63 -2.75
CA TYR A 213 2.96 1.98 -1.96
C TYR A 213 3.31 1.92 -0.47
N LEU A 214 2.27 1.76 0.36
CA LEU A 214 2.41 1.42 1.76
C LEU A 214 2.19 -0.08 1.98
N TYR A 215 2.82 -0.63 3.00
CA TYR A 215 2.51 -1.96 3.49
C TYR A 215 2.75 -2.06 5.01
N ASP A 216 1.97 -2.90 5.67
CA ASP A 216 2.21 -3.27 7.05
C ASP A 216 3.39 -4.26 7.11
N PRO A 217 4.47 -3.99 7.87
CA PRO A 217 5.60 -4.91 8.01
C PRO A 217 5.20 -6.32 8.48
N SER A 218 4.11 -6.46 9.23
CA SER A 218 3.58 -7.76 9.68
C SER A 218 2.80 -8.52 8.59
N ALA A 219 2.37 -7.82 7.54
CA ALA A 219 1.60 -8.35 6.41
C ALA A 219 2.10 -7.79 5.06
N PRO A 220 3.37 -8.00 4.68
CA PRO A 220 4.00 -7.32 3.54
C PRO A 220 3.40 -7.67 2.18
N GLY A 221 2.53 -8.68 2.13
CA GLY A 221 1.79 -9.04 0.92
C GLY A 221 0.59 -8.14 0.63
N VAL A 222 0.14 -7.33 1.58
CA VAL A 222 -0.94 -6.35 1.40
C VAL A 222 -0.32 -4.99 1.12
N ARG A 223 -0.51 -4.49 -0.09
CA ARG A 223 0.04 -3.21 -0.54
C ARG A 223 -1.08 -2.21 -0.79
N TYR A 224 -0.91 -0.99 -0.32
CA TYR A 224 -1.78 0.15 -0.57
C TYR A 224 -1.04 1.09 -1.54
N PRO A 225 -1.38 1.07 -2.84
CA PRO A 225 -0.69 1.90 -3.82
C PRO A 225 -0.98 3.39 -3.59
N LEU A 226 0.03 4.22 -3.82
CA LEU A 226 -0.13 5.66 -3.93
C LEU A 226 -0.20 6.02 -5.41
N GLU A 227 -1.13 6.93 -5.75
CA GLU A 227 -1.26 7.46 -7.09
C GLU A 227 -0.58 8.83 -7.17
N GLU A 228 0.27 9.02 -8.15
CA GLU A 228 0.86 10.33 -8.43
C GLU A 228 -0.24 11.24 -8.99
N GLN A 229 -0.36 12.44 -8.43
CA GLN A 229 -1.29 13.42 -8.97
C GLN A 229 -0.93 13.79 -10.41
N GLU A 230 -1.93 14.05 -11.25
CA GLU A 230 -1.74 14.44 -12.64
C GLU A 230 -0.72 15.57 -12.78
N ARG A 231 0.47 15.23 -13.28
CA ARG A 231 1.56 16.16 -13.57
C ARG A 231 2.04 16.00 -14.99
N ALA A 232 2.79 17.00 -15.45
CA ALA A 232 3.40 16.98 -16.77
C ALA A 232 4.41 15.83 -16.96
N THR A 233 4.94 15.27 -15.88
CA THR A 233 5.95 14.19 -15.88
C THR A 233 5.33 12.89 -15.41
N LYS A 234 5.47 11.82 -16.21
CA LYS A 234 4.99 10.47 -15.85
C LYS A 234 5.90 9.84 -14.78
N PRO A 235 5.40 8.94 -13.91
CA PRO A 235 6.16 8.36 -12.79
C PRO A 235 7.52 7.76 -13.13
N GLY A 236 7.68 7.16 -14.30
CA GLY A 236 8.95 6.56 -14.76
C GLY A 236 9.91 7.52 -15.49
N LYS A 237 9.64 8.83 -15.54
CA LYS A 237 10.51 9.81 -16.16
C LYS A 237 11.51 10.38 -15.17
N ALA A 238 12.72 10.67 -15.63
CA ALA A 238 13.73 11.34 -14.83
C ALA A 238 13.23 12.70 -14.31
N GLY A 239 13.55 13.02 -13.07
CA GLY A 239 13.18 14.26 -12.42
C GLY A 239 12.52 14.05 -11.04
N TYR A 240 11.93 15.11 -10.53
CA TYR A 240 11.27 15.13 -9.22
C TYR A 240 9.84 14.65 -9.32
N HIS A 241 9.43 13.76 -8.41
CA HIS A 241 8.10 13.18 -8.26
C HIS A 241 7.55 13.43 -6.86
N TYR A 242 6.26 13.69 -6.78
CA TYR A 242 5.58 13.98 -5.52
C TYR A 242 4.18 13.37 -5.50
N TYR A 243 3.87 12.68 -4.42
CA TYR A 243 2.58 12.05 -4.12
C TYR A 243 1.98 12.77 -2.93
N ASP A 244 0.80 13.33 -3.09
CA ASP A 244 0.01 13.93 -2.02
C ASP A 244 -0.99 12.88 -1.53
N TYR A 245 -0.70 12.28 -0.39
CA TYR A 245 -1.41 11.11 0.13
C TYR A 245 -2.33 11.49 1.30
N ASP A 246 -3.61 11.17 1.17
CA ASP A 246 -4.69 11.40 2.14
C ASP A 246 -5.33 10.10 2.64
N GLY A 247 -4.71 8.94 2.37
CA GLY A 247 -5.30 7.63 2.69
C GLY A 247 -6.49 7.23 1.80
N GLY A 248 -6.84 8.04 0.79
CA GLY A 248 -8.00 7.85 -0.08
C GLY A 248 -9.29 8.50 0.46
N VAL A 249 -9.21 9.20 1.58
CA VAL A 249 -10.37 9.76 2.29
C VAL A 249 -11.11 10.81 1.46
N ASP A 250 -10.40 11.64 0.71
CA ASP A 250 -11.00 12.67 -0.16
C ASP A 250 -11.82 12.05 -1.31
N ASN A 251 -11.48 10.84 -1.72
CA ASN A 251 -12.23 10.06 -2.71
C ASN A 251 -13.33 9.18 -2.09
N GLY A 252 -13.55 9.29 -0.77
CA GLY A 252 -14.57 8.54 -0.04
C GLY A 252 -14.18 7.10 0.30
N ALA A 253 -12.91 6.72 0.15
CA ALA A 253 -12.40 5.44 0.60
C ALA A 253 -12.09 5.49 2.10
N ASP A 254 -12.18 4.36 2.79
CA ASP A 254 -11.64 4.24 4.13
C ASP A 254 -10.11 4.09 4.01
N PRO A 255 -9.32 4.84 4.80
CA PRO A 255 -7.87 4.73 4.78
C PRO A 255 -7.40 3.38 5.33
N PRO A 256 -6.12 2.98 5.12
CA PRO A 256 -5.54 1.86 5.84
C PRO A 256 -5.73 2.03 7.36
N PRO A 257 -5.90 0.94 8.13
CA PRO A 257 -6.06 1.01 9.57
C PRO A 257 -4.95 1.79 10.27
N ASP A 258 -5.25 2.35 11.45
CA ASP A 258 -4.23 2.99 12.27
C ASP A 258 -3.08 2.04 12.57
N GLY A 259 -1.84 2.53 12.46
CA GLY A 259 -0.65 1.73 12.67
C GLY A 259 0.61 2.28 12.01
N GLN A 260 1.68 1.52 12.17
CA GLN A 260 2.96 1.81 11.53
C GLN A 260 3.08 1.07 10.21
N TYR A 261 3.44 1.80 9.17
CA TYR A 261 3.61 1.31 7.81
C TYR A 261 5.02 1.59 7.31
N VAL A 262 5.44 0.81 6.33
CA VAL A 262 6.57 1.14 5.48
C VAL A 262 6.01 1.71 4.16
N VAL A 263 6.41 2.91 3.81
CA VAL A 263 6.21 3.46 2.48
C VAL A 263 7.44 3.14 1.64
N SER A 264 7.24 2.52 0.48
CA SER A 264 8.31 2.09 -0.42
C SER A 264 8.10 2.63 -1.82
N ALA A 265 9.19 3.02 -2.48
CA ALA A 265 9.23 3.24 -3.90
C ALA A 265 10.14 2.19 -4.54
N GLU A 266 9.64 1.52 -5.59
CA GLU A 266 10.36 0.53 -6.37
C GLU A 266 10.43 1.00 -7.82
N ALA A 267 11.61 0.97 -8.44
CA ALA A 267 11.80 1.31 -9.84
C ALA A 267 12.43 0.15 -10.61
N GLN A 268 11.97 -0.04 -11.84
CA GLN A 268 12.50 -1.04 -12.75
C GLN A 268 12.71 -0.43 -14.13
N ASP A 269 13.89 -0.68 -14.71
CA ASP A 269 14.21 -0.29 -16.08
C ASP A 269 14.18 -1.48 -17.06
N SER A 270 14.31 -1.17 -18.34
CA SER A 270 14.29 -2.14 -19.44
C SER A 270 15.51 -3.07 -19.47
N ALA A 271 16.64 -2.67 -18.88
CA ALA A 271 17.82 -3.53 -18.75
C ALA A 271 17.65 -4.61 -17.67
N GLY A 272 16.63 -4.45 -16.77
CA GLY A 272 16.30 -5.38 -15.72
C GLY A 272 16.89 -5.02 -14.36
N HIS A 273 17.36 -3.79 -14.19
CA HIS A 273 17.66 -3.28 -12.86
C HIS A 273 16.36 -3.10 -12.08
N HIS A 274 16.37 -3.49 -10.81
CA HIS A 274 15.29 -3.26 -9.87
C HIS A 274 15.86 -2.68 -8.59
N VAL A 275 15.37 -1.51 -8.22
CA VAL A 275 15.84 -0.75 -7.06
C VAL A 275 14.68 -0.38 -6.15
N ALA A 276 14.94 -0.24 -4.87
CA ALA A 276 13.93 0.09 -3.86
C ALA A 276 14.50 0.99 -2.77
N VAL A 277 13.69 1.98 -2.40
CA VAL A 277 13.90 2.84 -1.22
C VAL A 277 12.68 2.76 -0.32
N SER A 278 12.86 3.01 0.98
CA SER A 278 11.75 2.97 1.92
C SER A 278 11.93 3.93 3.08
N SER A 279 10.81 4.33 3.68
CA SER A 279 10.72 5.12 4.90
C SER A 279 9.57 4.61 5.76
N THR A 280 9.47 5.09 6.99
CA THR A 280 8.34 4.77 7.89
C THR A 280 7.27 5.84 7.83
N LEU A 281 6.01 5.42 7.97
CA LEU A 281 4.85 6.29 8.04
C LEU A 281 3.89 5.74 9.10
N THR A 282 3.31 6.62 9.92
CA THR A 282 2.30 6.25 10.91
C THR A 282 0.97 6.87 10.56
N ILE A 283 -0.11 6.07 10.56
CA ILE A 283 -1.49 6.52 10.42
C ILE A 283 -2.11 6.53 11.81
N LEU A 284 -2.72 7.67 12.18
CA LEU A 284 -3.37 7.90 13.47
C LEU A 284 -4.78 8.45 13.23
N GLU A 285 -5.77 7.95 13.98
CA GLU A 285 -7.16 8.43 13.90
C GLU A 285 -7.68 8.55 12.45
N GLY A 286 -7.29 7.59 11.58
CA GLY A 286 -7.70 7.57 10.19
C GLY A 286 -9.14 7.07 10.03
N GLY A 287 -9.90 7.68 9.11
CA GLY A 287 -11.26 7.23 8.80
C GLY A 287 -12.12 8.29 8.14
N GLN A 288 -13.29 7.84 7.65
CA GLN A 288 -14.29 8.74 7.07
C GLN A 288 -15.08 9.48 8.14
N PRO A 289 -15.04 10.82 8.18
CA PRO A 289 -15.88 11.57 9.10
C PRO A 289 -17.35 11.50 8.63
N ARG A 290 -18.26 11.18 9.56
CA ARG A 290 -19.68 10.99 9.25
C ARG A 290 -20.55 11.59 10.33
N ALA A 291 -21.28 12.63 10.01
CA ALA A 291 -22.24 13.24 10.91
C ALA A 291 -23.56 13.55 10.20
N ASN A 292 -24.63 13.64 10.97
CA ASN A 292 -25.94 14.05 10.47
C ASN A 292 -26.70 14.85 11.53
N VAL A 293 -27.70 15.58 11.05
CA VAL A 293 -28.73 16.16 11.93
C VAL A 293 -29.67 15.05 12.38
N VAL A 294 -29.81 14.86 13.67
CA VAL A 294 -30.60 13.77 14.28
C VAL A 294 -32.04 13.83 13.77
N GLN A 295 -32.50 12.74 13.16
CA GLN A 295 -33.83 12.59 12.55
C GLN A 295 -34.16 13.67 11.47
N GLY A 296 -33.17 14.48 11.03
CA GLY A 296 -33.43 15.59 10.10
C GLY A 296 -34.38 16.63 10.68
N THR A 297 -34.41 16.86 11.98
CA THR A 297 -35.39 17.70 12.65
C THR A 297 -34.76 18.90 13.36
N ILE A 298 -35.38 20.05 13.18
CA ILE A 298 -35.03 21.30 13.87
C ILE A 298 -36.27 21.83 14.58
N HIS A 299 -36.15 22.07 15.87
CA HIS A 299 -37.21 22.67 16.65
C HIS A 299 -37.19 24.19 16.46
N TRP A 300 -37.99 24.69 15.52
CA TRP A 300 -38.14 26.10 15.23
C TRP A 300 -39.14 26.77 16.18
N GLN A 301 -38.78 27.92 16.71
CA GLN A 301 -39.61 28.70 17.65
C GLN A 301 -39.45 30.21 17.40
N SER A 302 -40.44 30.98 17.77
CA SER A 302 -40.30 32.43 17.90
C SER A 302 -40.27 32.83 19.37
N ALA A 303 -39.40 33.78 19.71
CA ALA A 303 -39.32 34.30 21.08
C ALA A 303 -40.53 35.14 21.51
N MET A 304 -41.37 35.57 20.60
CA MET A 304 -42.64 36.20 20.84
C MET A 304 -43.76 35.29 20.38
N ARG A 305 -45.02 35.49 20.90
CA ARG A 305 -46.21 34.70 20.58
C ARG A 305 -46.25 34.34 19.09
N SER A 306 -45.81 33.19 18.73
CA SER A 306 -45.89 32.65 17.40
C SER A 306 -46.98 31.60 17.36
N GLN A 307 -47.77 31.61 16.25
CA GLN A 307 -48.63 30.48 15.95
C GLN A 307 -47.87 29.60 14.95
N GLN A 308 -47.42 28.45 15.39
CA GLN A 308 -46.92 27.43 14.51
C GLN A 308 -48.08 26.56 14.03
N GLN A 309 -48.28 26.51 12.72
CA GLN A 309 -49.22 25.62 12.07
C GLN A 309 -48.47 24.70 11.10
N GLY A 310 -48.18 23.50 11.56
CA GLY A 310 -47.39 22.55 10.74
C GLY A 310 -45.98 23.04 10.46
N THR A 311 -45.70 23.25 9.16
CA THR A 311 -44.40 23.73 8.66
C THR A 311 -44.34 25.24 8.45
N GLU A 312 -45.31 25.99 8.95
CA GLU A 312 -45.41 27.44 8.85
C GLU A 312 -45.25 28.12 10.20
N LEU A 313 -44.51 29.21 10.27
CA LEU A 313 -44.26 30.01 11.44
C LEU A 313 -44.51 31.49 11.19
N TYR A 314 -45.43 32.09 11.91
CA TYR A 314 -45.72 33.51 11.86
C TYR A 314 -44.85 34.28 12.85
N ILE A 315 -44.05 35.23 12.36
CA ILE A 315 -43.06 35.93 13.18
C ILE A 315 -43.03 37.42 12.88
N ALA A 316 -43.09 38.25 13.91
CA ALA A 316 -43.01 39.70 13.73
C ALA A 316 -41.60 40.16 13.31
N LEU A 317 -41.50 41.23 12.52
CA LEU A 317 -40.25 41.90 12.25
C LEU A 317 -39.66 42.43 13.59
N GLY A 318 -38.34 42.22 13.78
CA GLY A 318 -37.63 42.51 15.02
C GLY A 318 -37.71 41.40 16.08
N ALA A 319 -38.55 40.37 15.85
CA ALA A 319 -38.56 39.19 16.71
C ALA A 319 -37.42 38.23 16.37
N ARG A 320 -37.16 37.29 17.29
CA ARG A 320 -36.11 36.29 17.16
C ARG A 320 -36.69 34.96 16.71
N LEU A 321 -36.20 34.47 15.57
CA LEU A 321 -36.30 33.07 15.19
C LEU A 321 -35.29 32.27 16.02
N VAL A 322 -35.80 31.38 16.87
CA VAL A 322 -34.98 30.51 17.74
C VAL A 322 -35.03 29.10 17.20
N PHE A 323 -33.94 28.37 17.28
CA PHE A 323 -33.92 26.97 16.89
C PHE A 323 -33.11 26.14 17.86
N THR A 324 -33.42 24.84 17.93
CA THR A 324 -32.63 23.83 18.61
C THR A 324 -32.61 22.56 17.76
N THR A 325 -31.45 21.96 17.62
CA THR A 325 -31.28 20.68 16.94
C THR A 325 -30.09 19.91 17.55
N TYR A 326 -29.94 18.67 17.15
CA TYR A 326 -28.85 17.81 17.59
C TYR A 326 -28.11 17.26 16.37
N VAL A 327 -26.78 17.25 16.46
CA VAL A 327 -25.91 16.62 15.47
C VAL A 327 -25.28 15.38 16.09
N GLU A 328 -25.30 14.27 15.40
CA GLU A 328 -24.69 13.00 15.82
C GLU A 328 -23.49 12.70 14.94
N ASN A 329 -22.33 12.45 15.57
CA ASN A 329 -21.21 11.84 14.90
C ASN A 329 -21.42 10.31 14.89
N TYR A 330 -21.81 9.76 13.73
CA TYR A 330 -22.00 8.32 13.54
C TYR A 330 -20.81 7.67 12.80
N GLY A 331 -19.73 8.44 12.58
CA GLY A 331 -18.48 7.97 12.01
C GLY A 331 -17.60 7.20 13.00
N THR A 332 -16.41 6.86 12.58
CA THR A 332 -15.40 6.17 13.39
C THR A 332 -14.32 7.11 13.91
N VAL A 333 -14.27 8.33 13.41
CA VAL A 333 -13.30 9.37 13.78
C VAL A 333 -13.98 10.57 14.41
N PRO A 334 -13.30 11.33 15.28
CA PRO A 334 -13.80 12.59 15.82
C PRO A 334 -14.08 13.58 14.70
N ILE A 335 -15.09 14.43 14.85
CA ILE A 335 -15.32 15.57 13.95
C ILE A 335 -14.94 16.86 14.67
N ARG A 336 -14.07 17.65 14.05
CA ARG A 336 -13.65 18.93 14.60
C ARG A 336 -14.72 19.99 14.41
N THR A 337 -14.99 20.78 15.46
CA THR A 337 -15.98 21.85 15.41
C THR A 337 -15.43 23.12 16.05
N SER A 338 -15.75 24.25 15.45
CA SER A 338 -15.37 25.58 15.91
C SER A 338 -16.38 26.59 15.35
N GLY A 339 -16.57 27.71 16.05
CA GLY A 339 -17.45 28.78 15.63
C GLY A 339 -18.21 29.40 16.80
N PRO A 340 -19.18 30.28 16.52
CA PRO A 340 -20.05 30.80 17.54
C PRO A 340 -20.70 29.67 18.34
N PRO A 341 -20.57 29.69 19.69
CA PRO A 341 -21.08 28.60 20.52
C PRO A 341 -22.64 28.54 20.49
N PRO A 342 -23.22 27.37 20.85
CA PRO A 342 -24.66 27.25 21.04
C PRO A 342 -25.21 28.34 21.96
N GLY A 343 -26.32 29.00 21.54
CA GLY A 343 -26.92 30.13 22.22
C GLY A 343 -26.56 31.49 21.60
N THR A 344 -25.60 31.57 20.71
CA THR A 344 -25.30 32.80 19.97
C THR A 344 -26.47 33.25 19.12
N CYS A 345 -26.77 34.57 19.14
CA CYS A 345 -27.79 35.20 18.34
C CYS A 345 -27.17 36.09 17.28
N TYR A 346 -27.58 35.92 16.04
CA TYR A 346 -27.24 36.80 14.93
C TYR A 346 -28.34 37.83 14.72
N ARG A 347 -27.98 38.94 14.07
CA ARG A 347 -28.94 39.79 13.38
C ARG A 347 -29.05 39.30 11.92
N SER A 348 -30.21 39.47 11.30
CA SER A 348 -30.41 39.00 9.90
C SER A 348 -29.57 39.77 8.87
N ASP A 349 -28.96 40.89 9.23
CA ASP A 349 -28.02 41.69 8.42
C ASP A 349 -26.54 41.34 8.69
N GLU A 350 -26.24 40.38 9.55
CA GLU A 350 -24.92 39.84 9.87
C GLU A 350 -24.69 38.46 9.22
N ASN A 351 -23.49 37.98 9.30
CA ASN A 351 -23.11 36.60 8.98
C ASN A 351 -21.98 36.12 9.90
N SER A 352 -21.59 34.84 9.81
CA SER A 352 -20.56 34.26 10.66
C SER A 352 -19.21 35.00 10.58
N ASN A 353 -18.81 35.48 9.40
CA ASN A 353 -17.56 36.20 9.20
C ASN A 353 -17.60 37.61 9.79
N THR A 354 -18.72 38.34 9.62
CA THR A 354 -18.87 39.67 10.25
C THR A 354 -18.87 39.58 11.76
N LEU A 355 -19.54 38.58 12.33
CA LEU A 355 -19.55 38.35 13.76
C LEU A 355 -18.15 37.99 14.29
N ALA A 356 -17.38 37.17 13.53
CA ALA A 356 -16.00 36.84 13.88
C ALA A 356 -15.09 38.08 13.94
N VAL A 357 -15.24 38.98 12.98
CA VAL A 357 -14.49 40.26 12.96
C VAL A 357 -14.88 41.17 14.14
N GLU A 358 -16.17 41.31 14.42
CA GLU A 358 -16.68 42.18 15.50
C GLU A 358 -16.26 41.69 16.90
N THR A 359 -16.21 40.35 17.07
CA THR A 359 -15.83 39.75 18.36
C THR A 359 -14.33 39.55 18.51
N GLY A 360 -13.55 39.62 17.41
CA GLY A 360 -12.12 39.31 17.38
C GLY A 360 -11.81 37.82 17.50
N GLU A 361 -12.79 36.94 17.24
CA GLU A 361 -12.67 35.50 17.38
C GLU A 361 -12.22 34.86 16.04
N GLU A 362 -10.91 34.78 15.82
CA GLU A 362 -10.33 34.21 14.60
C GLU A 362 -10.81 32.79 14.30
N SER A 363 -11.06 31.99 15.35
CA SER A 363 -11.53 30.62 15.23
C SER A 363 -12.95 30.50 14.64
N TRP A 364 -13.69 31.59 14.50
CA TRP A 364 -15.02 31.62 13.91
C TRP A 364 -15.04 31.84 12.39
N HIS A 365 -13.90 32.24 11.80
CA HIS A 365 -13.76 32.24 10.34
C HIS A 365 -13.79 30.82 9.77
N GLU A 366 -14.08 30.73 8.49
CA GLU A 366 -14.05 29.45 7.77
C GLU A 366 -12.68 28.78 7.87
N GLN A 367 -12.68 27.51 8.22
CA GLN A 367 -11.47 26.68 8.37
C GLN A 367 -11.67 25.31 7.74
N ALA A 368 -10.68 24.83 6.98
CA ALA A 368 -10.73 23.51 6.40
C ALA A 368 -11.01 22.43 7.47
N GLY A 369 -11.88 21.49 7.15
CA GLY A 369 -12.17 20.34 7.98
C GLY A 369 -13.09 20.60 9.18
N VAL A 370 -13.50 21.85 9.44
CA VAL A 370 -14.39 22.18 10.55
C VAL A 370 -15.85 21.86 10.20
N TRP A 371 -16.53 21.20 11.12
CA TRP A 371 -17.96 20.96 11.02
C TRP A 371 -18.74 22.02 11.75
N ARG A 372 -19.75 22.59 11.07
CA ARG A 372 -20.67 23.60 11.60
C ARG A 372 -22.10 23.30 11.20
N PHE A 373 -23.04 23.66 12.06
CA PHE A 373 -24.42 23.72 11.70
C PHE A 373 -24.75 25.14 11.21
N GLY A 374 -25.39 25.22 10.05
CA GLY A 374 -25.80 26.50 9.46
C GLY A 374 -27.29 26.64 9.30
N VAL A 375 -27.77 27.88 9.30
CA VAL A 375 -29.13 28.24 8.90
C VAL A 375 -29.06 29.12 7.65
N ASN A 376 -29.93 28.82 6.69
CA ASN A 376 -30.04 29.56 5.43
C ASN A 376 -31.47 30.02 5.20
N PHE A 377 -31.63 31.13 4.47
CA PHE A 377 -32.91 31.59 3.94
C PHE A 377 -32.85 31.56 2.41
N ASP A 378 -33.99 31.36 1.78
CA ASP A 378 -34.11 31.39 0.29
C ASP A 378 -33.90 32.79 -0.33
N VAL A 379 -33.71 33.80 0.52
CA VAL A 379 -33.35 35.18 0.16
C VAL A 379 -31.90 35.55 0.52
N SER A 380 -31.16 34.63 1.10
CA SER A 380 -29.76 34.86 1.44
C SER A 380 -28.89 35.01 0.17
N GLN A 381 -27.93 35.93 0.21
CA GLN A 381 -26.99 36.16 -0.89
C GLN A 381 -25.79 35.19 -0.86
N THR A 382 -25.49 34.65 0.33
CA THR A 382 -24.45 33.68 0.57
C THR A 382 -25.03 32.40 1.13
N ASP A 383 -24.39 31.28 0.85
CA ASP A 383 -24.84 29.98 1.36
C ASP A 383 -24.56 29.87 2.86
N PHE A 384 -25.57 29.52 3.66
CA PHE A 384 -25.52 29.39 5.11
C PHE A 384 -24.76 30.54 5.80
N PRO A 385 -25.31 31.78 5.77
CA PRO A 385 -24.62 32.92 6.37
C PRO A 385 -24.49 32.84 7.89
N TYR A 386 -25.39 32.11 8.56
CA TYR A 386 -25.40 31.94 10.01
C TYR A 386 -24.90 30.54 10.34
N ARG A 387 -23.76 30.46 11.06
CA ARG A 387 -23.12 29.19 11.39
C ARG A 387 -22.78 29.10 12.87
N TRP A 388 -22.99 27.94 13.47
CA TRP A 388 -22.70 27.66 14.87
C TRP A 388 -21.79 26.46 15.00
N ALA A 389 -20.94 26.45 16.04
CA ALA A 389 -20.25 25.27 16.49
C ALA A 389 -21.26 24.18 16.93
N ILE A 390 -20.86 22.92 16.80
CA ILE A 390 -21.67 21.77 17.20
C ILE A 390 -21.30 21.38 18.62
N GLY A 391 -22.28 21.33 19.52
CA GLY A 391 -22.09 20.90 20.91
C GLY A 391 -21.71 22.01 21.88
N THR A 392 -22.02 21.77 23.12
CA THR A 392 -21.65 22.58 24.29
C THR A 392 -20.24 22.18 24.78
N SER A 393 -19.66 22.98 25.67
CA SER A 393 -18.35 22.66 26.27
C SER A 393 -18.33 21.35 27.07
N GLU A 394 -19.50 20.84 27.51
CA GLU A 394 -19.62 19.59 28.24
C GLU A 394 -19.75 18.36 27.31
N GLU A 395 -20.17 18.58 26.07
CA GLU A 395 -20.39 17.54 25.08
C GLU A 395 -19.13 17.29 24.22
N LEU A 396 -18.18 18.24 24.23
CA LEU A 396 -17.01 18.23 23.39
C LEU A 396 -15.73 17.86 24.16
N ARG A 397 -14.88 17.10 23.52
CA ARG A 397 -13.48 16.95 23.94
C ARG A 397 -12.67 18.09 23.33
N CYS A 398 -12.02 18.88 24.17
CA CYS A 398 -11.18 20.00 23.70
C CYS A 398 -9.74 19.83 24.18
N GLU A 399 -8.80 20.12 23.32
CA GLU A 399 -7.37 20.00 23.58
C GLU A 399 -6.57 21.14 22.92
N MET A 400 -5.32 21.32 23.35
CA MET A 400 -4.41 22.31 22.77
C MET A 400 -3.56 21.62 21.71
N LEU A 401 -3.78 21.94 20.42
CA LEU A 401 -3.00 21.45 19.31
C LEU A 401 -2.33 22.65 18.62
N SER A 402 -1.02 22.58 18.43
CA SER A 402 -0.22 23.64 17.80
C SER A 402 -0.44 25.05 18.40
N GLY A 403 -0.69 25.12 19.71
CA GLY A 403 -0.93 26.38 20.43
C GLY A 403 -2.36 26.94 20.34
N HIS A 404 -3.28 26.24 19.66
CA HIS A 404 -4.68 26.62 19.52
C HIS A 404 -5.58 25.58 20.19
N LYS A 405 -6.68 26.06 20.81
CA LYS A 405 -7.70 25.19 21.37
C LYS A 405 -8.51 24.60 20.22
N GLN A 406 -8.51 23.28 20.09
CA GLN A 406 -9.32 22.54 19.14
C GLN A 406 -10.38 21.72 19.91
N CYS A 407 -11.60 21.66 19.38
CA CYS A 407 -12.70 20.94 20.01
C CYS A 407 -13.30 19.92 19.03
N PHE A 408 -13.61 18.74 19.55
CA PHE A 408 -14.06 17.61 18.78
C PHE A 408 -15.32 16.99 19.37
N LEU A 409 -16.24 16.57 18.51
CA LEU A 409 -17.34 15.69 18.86
C LEU A 409 -16.92 14.26 18.55
N ASP A 410 -16.69 13.46 19.58
CA ASP A 410 -16.21 12.09 19.46
C ASP A 410 -17.22 11.15 18.77
N PRO A 411 -16.78 10.01 18.21
CA PRO A 411 -17.65 8.99 17.62
C PRO A 411 -18.77 8.53 18.56
N GLY A 412 -19.98 8.39 18.01
CA GLY A 412 -21.18 7.99 18.77
C GLY A 412 -21.75 9.05 19.71
N ARG A 413 -21.18 10.24 19.74
CA ARG A 413 -21.68 11.35 20.59
C ARG A 413 -22.62 12.24 19.80
N ARG A 414 -23.47 12.95 20.57
CA ARG A 414 -24.37 13.99 20.05
C ARG A 414 -23.96 15.33 20.62
N GLY A 415 -23.94 16.35 19.76
CA GLY A 415 -23.74 17.73 20.13
C GLY A 415 -25.01 18.53 19.93
N THR A 416 -25.35 19.34 20.94
CA THR A 416 -26.50 20.26 20.91
C THR A 416 -26.14 21.49 20.08
N VAL A 417 -27.00 21.89 19.15
CA VAL A 417 -26.91 23.18 18.48
C VAL A 417 -28.18 23.97 18.77
N MET A 418 -28.01 25.15 19.28
CA MET A 418 -29.08 26.11 19.44
C MET A 418 -28.61 27.51 19.05
N GLY A 419 -29.52 28.31 18.56
CA GLY A 419 -29.19 29.67 18.18
C GLY A 419 -30.42 30.51 17.95
N CYS A 420 -30.23 31.78 17.70
CA CYS A 420 -31.29 32.65 17.27
C CYS A 420 -30.85 33.60 16.17
N ILE A 421 -31.83 34.07 15.39
CA ILE A 421 -31.65 35.10 14.37
C ILE A 421 -32.71 36.17 14.63
N GLU A 422 -32.30 37.36 14.99
CA GLU A 422 -33.18 38.55 15.10
C GLU A 422 -33.49 39.03 13.69
N LEU A 423 -34.77 39.04 13.32
CA LEU A 423 -35.23 39.46 11.98
C LEU A 423 -35.18 41.00 11.87
N ALA A 424 -33.95 41.53 11.85
CA ALA A 424 -33.68 42.96 11.77
C ALA A 424 -33.72 43.43 10.30
N GLY A 425 -34.39 44.56 10.07
CA GLY A 425 -34.46 45.19 8.72
C GLY A 425 -35.50 44.56 7.80
N PRO A 426 -35.73 45.18 6.64
CA PRO A 426 -36.71 44.71 5.69
C PRO A 426 -36.23 43.45 4.96
N PHE A 427 -37.09 42.44 4.94
CA PHE A 427 -36.88 41.27 4.05
C PHE A 427 -37.39 41.60 2.62
N PRO A 428 -36.78 41.04 1.58
CA PRO A 428 -37.21 41.28 0.20
C PRO A 428 -38.67 40.91 -0.07
N ARG A 429 -39.23 40.00 0.73
CA ARG A 429 -40.63 39.56 0.71
C ARG A 429 -41.08 39.08 2.08
N PRO A 430 -42.40 39.09 2.38
CA PRO A 430 -42.89 38.69 3.69
C PRO A 430 -42.80 37.17 3.93
N ASP A 431 -42.88 36.36 2.87
CA ASP A 431 -42.85 34.91 2.95
C ASP A 431 -41.50 34.40 2.50
N VAL A 432 -40.74 33.80 3.40
CA VAL A 432 -39.42 33.27 3.13
C VAL A 432 -39.28 31.84 3.70
N TYR A 433 -38.52 31.03 3.04
CA TYR A 433 -38.15 29.71 3.58
C TYR A 433 -36.85 29.79 4.37
N ALA A 434 -36.84 29.12 5.52
CA ALA A 434 -35.64 28.87 6.27
C ALA A 434 -35.39 27.34 6.36
N TRP A 435 -34.15 26.95 6.42
CA TRP A 435 -33.75 25.56 6.61
C TRP A 435 -32.38 25.47 7.28
N GLY A 436 -32.08 24.31 7.86
CA GLY A 436 -30.77 24.01 8.40
C GLY A 436 -29.87 23.25 7.42
N GLY A 437 -28.58 23.24 7.71
CA GLY A 437 -27.58 22.42 7.01
C GLY A 437 -26.41 22.09 7.90
N LEU A 438 -25.82 20.92 7.67
CA LEU A 438 -24.60 20.51 8.34
C LEU A 438 -23.45 20.61 7.35
N ILE A 439 -22.54 21.53 7.61
CA ILE A 439 -21.47 21.95 6.72
C ILE A 439 -20.17 21.31 7.21
N HIS A 440 -19.46 20.66 6.29
CA HIS A 440 -18.06 20.28 6.48
C HIS A 440 -17.23 21.23 5.64
N GLU A 441 -16.61 22.21 6.26
CA GLU A 441 -16.00 23.34 5.56
C GLU A 441 -14.83 22.91 4.68
N TRP A 442 -14.84 23.40 3.43
CA TRP A 442 -13.94 23.10 2.33
C TRP A 442 -14.03 21.67 1.78
N VAL A 443 -14.87 20.83 2.38
CA VAL A 443 -15.19 19.50 1.88
C VAL A 443 -16.55 19.47 1.20
N GLY A 444 -17.57 20.06 1.83
CA GLY A 444 -18.90 20.18 1.24
C GLY A 444 -20.06 19.89 2.18
N ILE A 445 -21.25 19.82 1.62
CA ILE A 445 -22.50 19.49 2.34
C ILE A 445 -23.08 18.24 1.71
N LYS A 446 -23.19 17.15 2.48
CA LYS A 446 -23.85 15.91 1.99
C LYS A 446 -25.32 16.15 1.77
N ALA A 447 -25.93 15.53 0.76
CA ALA A 447 -27.32 15.77 0.35
C ALA A 447 -28.33 15.61 1.50
N GLN A 448 -28.14 14.60 2.39
CA GLN A 448 -29.00 14.37 3.55
C GLN A 448 -28.86 15.44 4.65
N ASN A 449 -27.82 16.24 4.61
CA ASN A 449 -27.49 17.29 5.55
C ASN A 449 -27.78 18.70 4.98
N ASN A 450 -28.38 18.79 3.80
CA ASN A 450 -28.79 20.04 3.18
C ASN A 450 -30.32 20.16 3.14
N TYR A 451 -30.84 21.36 3.21
CA TYR A 451 -32.29 21.64 3.26
C TYR A 451 -33.01 20.91 4.41
N VAL A 452 -32.35 20.80 5.55
CA VAL A 452 -32.89 20.08 6.71
C VAL A 452 -34.04 20.87 7.32
N ASP A 453 -35.16 20.21 7.52
CA ASP A 453 -36.38 20.67 8.21
C ASP A 453 -36.82 22.08 7.81
N ARG A 454 -37.14 22.23 6.52
CA ARG A 454 -37.53 23.49 5.89
C ARG A 454 -38.84 24.01 6.48
N VAL A 455 -38.81 25.25 6.94
CA VAL A 455 -40.00 25.98 7.46
C VAL A 455 -40.31 27.21 6.65
N MET A 456 -41.61 27.52 6.44
CA MET A 456 -42.07 28.77 5.88
C MET A 456 -42.22 29.80 6.98
N LEU A 457 -41.60 30.95 6.84
CA LEU A 457 -41.70 32.08 7.75
C LEU A 457 -42.57 33.14 7.11
N HIS A 458 -43.64 33.54 7.81
CA HIS A 458 -44.50 34.70 7.47
C HIS A 458 -44.04 35.88 8.32
N ILE A 459 -43.23 36.77 7.75
CA ILE A 459 -42.59 37.88 8.48
C ILE A 459 -43.47 39.12 8.41
N GLY A 460 -43.78 39.73 9.58
CA GLY A 460 -44.66 40.89 9.69
C GLY A 460 -46.13 40.55 9.67
N GLY A 461 -46.50 39.27 9.85
CA GLY A 461 -47.91 38.82 9.94
C GLY A 461 -48.55 39.15 11.27
N PRO A 462 -49.89 38.88 11.33
CA PRO A 462 -50.93 39.81 11.75
C PRO A 462 -50.82 40.35 13.14
#